data_e9f281c711317914778ac8125302abcb
#
_entry.id   e9f281c711317914778ac8125302abcb
#
_cell.length_a   1.000
_cell.length_b   1.000
_cell.length_c   1.000
_cell.angle_alpha   90.00
_cell.angle_beta   90.00
_cell.angle_gamma   90.00
#
_symmetry.space_group_name_H-M   'P 1'
#
loop_
_entity.id
_entity.type
_entity.pdbx_description
1 polymer ?
#
loop_
_entity_poly.entity_id
_entity_poly.type
_entity_poly.pdbx_seq_one_letter_code
_entity_poly.pdbx_strand_id
1 'polypeptide(L)'
;MRNIITQLMLNYYICFHIMTSENAKRFFENRLGKKSSEFVTLAQSGSARVNFLATAGNEKYIITYNENLAENETFLYYSSLFSDLQLNTPAILEVSEDRTTYIQEFLGNYTLSEIITKEGLSSHTKSLVQQTLEKLYQLQVQTQGKIDFSKTFEYESYDELPVIHDLYYFKNFVADVLELEYNKSKLLKEFKHIAALIEGLQPTGIMIRDFQARNIMVNENNEVSFIDYQSAMKGPLMYDVISFLFQAKADFPEDFKNEMLEFYIQQFDDQEVKIQLYHSVRPVQMMRFLQVLGAYGFRGLIQRKQHFMASLKKGIQNITGFAAAWDQMKNYPELEKVIQQLTSEKATLKIEEILNFNH
;
A
#
# COMPACT_ATOMS: atom_id res chain seq x y z
N MET A 1 -20.84 -11.25 -32.05
CA MET A 1 -20.89 -9.96 -31.33
C MET A 1 -19.84 -9.83 -30.23
N ARG A 2 -19.70 -10.77 -29.28
CA ARG A 2 -18.65 -10.74 -28.22
C ARG A 2 -17.22 -10.58 -28.78
N ASN A 3 -16.81 -11.37 -29.78
CA ASN A 3 -15.47 -11.31 -30.35
C ASN A 3 -15.13 -9.97 -31.02
N ILE A 4 -16.11 -9.31 -31.64
CA ILE A 4 -15.91 -8.01 -32.29
C ILE A 4 -15.70 -6.91 -31.24
N ILE A 5 -16.50 -6.92 -30.17
CA ILE A 5 -16.36 -5.95 -29.05
C ILE A 5 -15.02 -6.12 -28.36
N THR A 6 -14.61 -7.36 -28.09
CA THR A 6 -13.31 -7.67 -27.49
C THR A 6 -12.15 -7.20 -28.39
N GLN A 7 -12.25 -7.42 -29.70
CA GLN A 7 -11.24 -6.95 -30.66
C GLN A 7 -11.19 -5.42 -30.78
N LEU A 8 -12.34 -4.76 -30.74
CA LEU A 8 -12.40 -3.29 -30.77
C LEU A 8 -11.83 -2.69 -29.47
N MET A 9 -12.16 -3.27 -28.32
CA MET A 9 -11.58 -2.85 -27.03
C MET A 9 -10.07 -3.08 -26.98
N LEU A 10 -9.58 -4.21 -27.50
CA LEU A 10 -8.15 -4.49 -27.57
C LEU A 10 -7.44 -3.50 -28.51
N ASN A 11 -8.00 -3.21 -29.69
CA ASN A 11 -7.43 -2.25 -30.61
C ASN A 11 -7.44 -0.82 -30.06
N TYR A 12 -8.51 -0.42 -29.35
CA TYR A 12 -8.59 0.88 -28.67
C TYR A 12 -7.52 0.96 -27.56
N TYR A 13 -7.40 -0.07 -26.74
CA TYR A 13 -6.40 -0.17 -25.67
C TYR A 13 -4.97 -0.06 -26.23
N ILE A 14 -4.65 -0.80 -27.30
CA ILE A 14 -3.35 -0.76 -27.96
C ILE A 14 -3.07 0.64 -28.54
N CYS A 15 -4.04 1.23 -29.24
CA CYS A 15 -3.91 2.57 -29.83
C CYS A 15 -3.70 3.65 -28.75
N PHE A 16 -4.47 3.58 -27.65
CA PHE A 16 -4.33 4.47 -26.51
C PHE A 16 -2.94 4.37 -25.87
N HIS A 17 -2.44 3.17 -25.62
CA HIS A 17 -1.11 2.97 -25.05
C HIS A 17 0.01 3.47 -25.97
N ILE A 18 -0.09 3.26 -27.27
CA ILE A 18 0.90 3.76 -28.24
C ILE A 18 0.92 5.28 -28.24
N MET A 19 -0.24 5.94 -28.37
CA MET A 19 -0.34 7.40 -28.34
C MET A 19 0.18 7.99 -27.01
N THR A 20 -0.16 7.37 -25.89
CA THR A 20 0.30 7.82 -24.58
C THR A 20 1.82 7.72 -24.46
N SER A 21 2.42 6.61 -24.91
CA SER A 21 3.87 6.40 -24.88
C SER A 21 4.61 7.42 -25.76
N GLU A 22 4.12 7.68 -26.99
CA GLU A 22 4.72 8.67 -27.89
C GLU A 22 4.63 10.09 -27.33
N ASN A 23 3.50 10.46 -26.73
CA ASN A 23 3.30 11.77 -26.12
C ASN A 23 4.21 11.95 -24.90
N ALA A 24 4.29 10.95 -24.02
CA ALA A 24 5.16 10.97 -22.84
C ALA A 24 6.64 11.06 -23.25
N LYS A 25 7.05 10.31 -24.27
CA LYS A 25 8.42 10.40 -24.82
C LYS A 25 8.72 11.79 -25.38
N ARG A 26 7.80 12.35 -26.16
CA ARG A 26 7.95 13.70 -26.74
C ARG A 26 8.02 14.77 -25.62
N PHE A 27 7.19 14.64 -24.60
CA PHE A 27 7.22 15.51 -23.43
C PHE A 27 8.58 15.46 -22.74
N PHE A 28 9.10 14.26 -22.47
CA PHE A 28 10.43 14.04 -21.88
C PHE A 28 11.53 14.70 -22.72
N GLU A 29 11.59 14.39 -24.02
CA GLU A 29 12.66 14.88 -24.91
C GLU A 29 12.63 16.41 -25.06
N ASN A 30 11.43 17.00 -25.13
CA ASN A 30 11.29 18.46 -25.27
C ASN A 30 11.63 19.21 -23.97
N ARG A 31 11.18 18.70 -22.81
CA ARG A 31 11.37 19.41 -21.53
C ARG A 31 12.79 19.31 -21.00
N LEU A 32 13.43 18.16 -21.12
CA LEU A 32 14.81 17.99 -20.66
C LEU A 32 15.87 18.29 -21.75
N GLY A 33 15.45 18.47 -23.01
CA GLY A 33 16.39 18.68 -24.12
C GLY A 33 17.28 17.46 -24.40
N LYS A 34 16.87 16.26 -23.94
CA LYS A 34 17.62 15.01 -24.04
C LYS A 34 16.90 14.03 -24.93
N LYS A 35 17.60 13.40 -25.90
CA LYS A 35 17.03 12.28 -26.66
C LYS A 35 17.15 10.99 -25.87
N SER A 36 16.04 10.26 -25.75
CA SER A 36 16.05 8.95 -25.13
C SER A 36 16.68 7.91 -26.07
N SER A 37 17.68 7.19 -25.57
CA SER A 37 18.24 6.00 -26.25
C SER A 37 17.33 4.79 -26.06
N GLU A 38 16.57 4.75 -24.98
CA GLU A 38 15.58 3.74 -24.65
C GLU A 38 14.37 4.39 -23.96
N PHE A 39 13.16 3.93 -24.29
CA PHE A 39 11.90 4.38 -23.68
C PHE A 39 10.95 3.20 -23.57
N VAL A 40 10.77 2.67 -22.36
CA VAL A 40 9.99 1.45 -22.13
C VAL A 40 8.86 1.70 -21.15
N THR A 41 7.71 1.06 -21.41
CA THR A 41 6.58 1.07 -20.48
C THR A 41 6.85 0.10 -19.34
N LEU A 42 6.73 0.57 -18.10
CA LEU A 42 6.84 -0.27 -16.92
C LEU A 42 5.55 -1.04 -16.66
N ALA A 43 5.67 -2.21 -16.03
CA ALA A 43 4.52 -3.03 -15.69
C ALA A 43 3.58 -2.28 -14.72
N GLN A 44 2.27 -2.25 -15.04
CA GLN A 44 1.26 -1.63 -14.17
C GLN A 44 0.98 -2.50 -12.94
N SER A 45 0.96 -1.90 -11.77
CA SER A 45 0.74 -2.59 -10.49
C SER A 45 -0.66 -2.45 -9.90
N GLY A 46 -1.65 -2.01 -10.67
CA GLY A 46 -3.06 -1.96 -10.22
C GLY A 46 -3.72 -0.59 -10.20
N SER A 47 -3.00 0.49 -10.46
CA SER A 47 -3.55 1.83 -10.72
C SER A 47 -3.73 2.06 -12.23
N ALA A 48 -4.50 3.10 -12.60
CA ALA A 48 -4.65 3.52 -13.99
C ALA A 48 -3.41 4.27 -14.53
N ARG A 49 -2.47 4.64 -13.66
CA ARG A 49 -1.22 5.32 -14.01
C ARG A 49 -0.36 4.48 -14.95
N VAL A 50 0.24 5.12 -15.92
CA VAL A 50 1.22 4.51 -16.82
C VAL A 50 2.58 5.12 -16.53
N ASN A 51 3.55 4.28 -16.17
CA ASN A 51 4.92 4.71 -15.92
C ASN A 51 5.82 4.25 -17.05
N PHE A 52 6.74 5.12 -17.46
CA PHE A 52 7.74 4.85 -18.47
C PHE A 52 9.14 5.07 -17.87
N LEU A 53 10.07 4.22 -18.25
CA LEU A 53 11.50 4.41 -17.99
C LEU A 53 12.13 4.98 -19.26
N ALA A 54 12.74 6.16 -19.14
CA ALA A 54 13.56 6.76 -20.19
C ALA A 54 15.04 6.66 -19.80
N THR A 55 15.88 6.23 -20.76
CA THR A 55 17.34 6.26 -20.63
C THR A 55 17.89 7.30 -21.60
N ALA A 56 18.68 8.25 -21.11
CA ALA A 56 19.35 9.27 -21.92
C ALA A 56 20.84 9.39 -21.52
N GLY A 57 21.72 8.85 -22.35
CA GLY A 57 23.12 8.65 -21.96
C GLY A 57 23.24 7.65 -20.82
N ASN A 58 23.84 8.08 -19.71
CA ASN A 58 23.99 7.26 -18.50
C ASN A 58 22.91 7.53 -17.45
N GLU A 59 21.97 8.42 -17.72
CA GLU A 59 20.95 8.84 -16.78
C GLU A 59 19.60 8.14 -17.10
N LYS A 60 18.86 7.85 -16.05
CA LYS A 60 17.53 7.27 -16.13
C LYS A 60 16.49 8.17 -15.48
N TYR A 61 15.27 8.12 -16.00
CA TYR A 61 14.16 8.97 -15.56
C TYR A 61 12.87 8.17 -15.57
N ILE A 62 11.96 8.49 -14.65
CA ILE A 62 10.60 7.96 -14.69
C ILE A 62 9.66 9.04 -15.21
N ILE A 63 8.86 8.70 -16.21
CA ILE A 63 7.80 9.55 -16.72
C ILE A 63 6.47 8.91 -16.35
N THR A 64 5.63 9.64 -15.66
CA THR A 64 4.30 9.16 -15.26
C THR A 64 3.22 9.91 -16.01
N TYR A 65 2.29 9.17 -16.59
CA TYR A 65 1.04 9.68 -17.16
C TYR A 65 -0.14 9.19 -16.33
N ASN A 66 -1.04 10.10 -15.95
CA ASN A 66 -2.27 9.78 -15.25
C ASN A 66 -3.34 10.85 -15.52
N GLU A 67 -4.53 10.42 -15.92
CA GLU A 67 -5.68 11.31 -16.18
C GLU A 67 -6.37 11.78 -14.88
N ASN A 68 -6.11 11.13 -13.75
CA ASN A 68 -6.65 11.54 -12.46
C ASN A 68 -5.84 12.73 -11.92
N LEU A 69 -6.29 13.94 -12.25
CA LEU A 69 -5.63 15.18 -11.85
C LEU A 69 -5.58 15.36 -10.33
N ALA A 70 -6.63 14.94 -9.61
CA ALA A 70 -6.65 15.06 -8.14
C ALA A 70 -5.54 14.20 -7.50
N GLU A 71 -5.33 12.97 -8.00
CA GLU A 71 -4.22 12.11 -7.56
C GLU A 71 -2.85 12.72 -7.91
N ASN A 72 -2.71 13.28 -9.12
CA ASN A 72 -1.46 13.94 -9.53
C ASN A 72 -1.14 15.16 -8.65
N GLU A 73 -2.14 16.03 -8.39
CA GLU A 73 -1.96 17.21 -7.54
C GLU A 73 -1.50 16.84 -6.12
N THR A 74 -2.11 15.80 -5.55
CA THR A 74 -1.68 15.30 -4.24
C THR A 74 -0.25 14.77 -4.28
N PHE A 75 0.09 13.97 -5.30
CA PHE A 75 1.45 13.44 -5.45
C PHE A 75 2.48 14.57 -5.61
N LEU A 76 2.21 15.55 -6.47
CA LEU A 76 3.09 16.70 -6.70
C LEU A 76 3.23 17.58 -5.44
N TYR A 77 2.14 17.77 -4.71
CA TYR A 77 2.16 18.50 -3.43
C TYR A 77 3.07 17.83 -2.40
N TYR A 78 2.90 16.53 -2.18
CA TYR A 78 3.78 15.79 -1.27
C TYR A 78 5.23 15.78 -1.74
N SER A 79 5.46 15.54 -3.04
CA SER A 79 6.80 15.50 -3.61
C SER A 79 7.56 16.83 -3.41
N SER A 80 6.87 17.96 -3.60
CA SER A 80 7.46 19.29 -3.33
C SER A 80 7.83 19.45 -1.87
N LEU A 81 6.90 19.14 -0.95
CA LEU A 81 7.15 19.24 0.49
C LEU A 81 8.30 18.31 0.94
N PHE A 82 8.32 17.08 0.46
CA PHE A 82 9.35 16.10 0.82
C PHE A 82 10.72 16.49 0.26
N SER A 83 10.78 17.07 -0.93
CA SER A 83 12.00 17.61 -1.51
C SER A 83 12.53 18.79 -0.70
N ASP A 84 11.67 19.72 -0.28
CA ASP A 84 12.05 20.86 0.58
C ASP A 84 12.61 20.39 1.93
N LEU A 85 12.14 19.27 2.43
CA LEU A 85 12.59 18.64 3.68
C LEU A 85 13.76 17.64 3.46
N GLN A 86 14.23 17.49 2.23
CA GLN A 86 15.31 16.55 1.85
C GLN A 86 15.01 15.08 2.27
N LEU A 87 13.74 14.67 2.15
CA LEU A 87 13.34 13.31 2.45
C LEU A 87 13.60 12.37 1.27
N ASN A 88 13.72 11.07 1.55
CA ASN A 88 14.07 10.05 0.56
C ASN A 88 12.88 9.68 -0.35
N THR A 89 12.50 10.59 -1.21
CA THR A 89 11.44 10.45 -2.22
C THR A 89 11.92 11.05 -3.55
N PRO A 90 11.30 10.70 -4.70
CA PRO A 90 11.77 11.20 -5.98
C PRO A 90 11.57 12.71 -6.12
N ALA A 91 12.60 13.40 -6.61
CA ALA A 91 12.46 14.77 -7.05
C ALA A 91 11.60 14.83 -8.33
N ILE A 92 10.71 15.83 -8.41
CA ILE A 92 9.96 16.14 -9.63
C ILE A 92 10.78 17.11 -10.46
N LEU A 93 11.10 16.73 -11.69
CA LEU A 93 11.95 17.49 -12.59
C LEU A 93 11.13 18.42 -13.50
N GLU A 94 10.02 17.91 -14.05
CA GLU A 94 9.14 18.64 -14.94
C GLU A 94 7.68 18.17 -14.81
N VAL A 95 6.74 19.07 -15.05
CA VAL A 95 5.30 18.79 -15.07
C VAL A 95 4.68 19.39 -16.33
N SER A 96 3.81 18.66 -17.01
CA SER A 96 3.07 19.17 -18.18
C SER A 96 2.07 20.27 -17.78
N GLU A 97 1.71 21.14 -18.72
CA GLU A 97 0.78 22.25 -18.49
C GLU A 97 -0.62 21.77 -18.06
N ASP A 98 -1.06 20.64 -18.63
CA ASP A 98 -2.32 19.98 -18.29
C ASP A 98 -2.24 19.09 -17.04
N ARG A 99 -1.05 19.00 -16.43
CA ARG A 99 -0.73 18.25 -15.20
C ARG A 99 -1.05 16.74 -15.25
N THR A 100 -1.20 16.20 -16.46
CA THR A 100 -1.41 14.76 -16.66
C THR A 100 -0.10 13.98 -16.71
N THR A 101 1.02 14.65 -17.05
CA THR A 101 2.33 14.01 -17.23
C THR A 101 3.40 14.72 -16.40
N TYR A 102 4.24 13.96 -15.72
CA TYR A 102 5.38 14.52 -14.99
C TYR A 102 6.60 13.62 -15.11
N ILE A 103 7.78 14.24 -15.00
CA ILE A 103 9.08 13.57 -15.02
C ILE A 103 9.62 13.58 -13.60
N GLN A 104 10.05 12.45 -13.12
CA GLN A 104 10.61 12.28 -11.79
C GLN A 104 11.95 11.54 -11.84
N GLU A 105 12.71 11.68 -10.78
CA GLU A 105 13.97 11.02 -10.57
C GLU A 105 13.81 9.50 -10.59
N PHE A 106 14.81 8.81 -11.12
CA PHE A 106 14.94 7.36 -11.07
C PHE A 106 15.71 6.96 -9.80
N LEU A 107 15.06 6.23 -8.90
CA LEU A 107 15.56 5.93 -7.55
C LEU A 107 16.30 4.59 -7.41
N GLY A 108 16.42 3.82 -8.47
CA GLY A 108 17.13 2.54 -8.43
C GLY A 108 16.47 1.44 -9.27
N ASN A 109 17.18 0.34 -9.43
CA ASN A 109 16.76 -0.77 -10.29
C ASN A 109 15.90 -1.81 -9.57
N TYR A 110 15.92 -1.83 -8.23
CA TYR A 110 15.31 -2.89 -7.44
C TYR A 110 14.37 -2.31 -6.38
N THR A 111 13.29 -3.02 -6.15
CA THR A 111 12.47 -2.81 -4.96
C THR A 111 13.00 -3.64 -3.79
N LEU A 112 12.77 -3.20 -2.57
CA LEU A 112 13.10 -4.00 -1.38
C LEU A 112 12.38 -5.36 -1.39
N SER A 113 11.18 -5.44 -1.99
CA SER A 113 10.46 -6.72 -2.16
C SER A 113 11.20 -7.72 -3.03
N GLU A 114 11.89 -7.27 -4.09
CA GLU A 114 12.71 -8.14 -4.94
C GLU A 114 13.95 -8.62 -4.21
N ILE A 115 14.59 -7.74 -3.43
CA ILE A 115 15.75 -8.10 -2.60
C ILE A 115 15.36 -9.12 -1.54
N ILE A 116 14.25 -8.90 -0.80
CA ILE A 116 13.73 -9.86 0.18
C ILE A 116 13.45 -11.22 -0.49
N THR A 117 12.85 -11.22 -1.68
CA THR A 117 12.53 -12.46 -2.40
C THR A 117 13.80 -13.22 -2.80
N LYS A 118 14.86 -12.51 -3.18
CA LYS A 118 16.12 -13.08 -3.64
C LYS A 118 17.01 -13.57 -2.49
N GLU A 119 17.10 -12.78 -1.42
CA GLU A 119 18.10 -12.96 -0.36
C GLU A 119 17.51 -13.48 0.96
N GLY A 120 16.19 -13.53 1.08
CA GLY A 120 15.54 -13.82 2.34
C GLY A 120 15.88 -12.78 3.41
N LEU A 121 15.99 -13.21 4.67
CA LEU A 121 16.37 -12.35 5.80
C LEU A 121 17.90 -12.34 6.00
N SER A 122 18.66 -11.96 4.96
CA SER A 122 20.11 -11.77 5.02
C SER A 122 20.49 -10.57 5.91
N SER A 123 21.76 -10.42 6.27
CA SER A 123 22.25 -9.23 6.97
C SER A 123 22.03 -7.94 6.14
N HIS A 124 22.16 -8.03 4.81
CA HIS A 124 21.86 -6.94 3.88
C HIS A 124 20.37 -6.55 3.95
N THR A 125 19.47 -7.52 3.82
CA THR A 125 18.03 -7.29 3.94
C THR A 125 17.66 -6.68 5.30
N LYS A 126 18.22 -7.17 6.40
CA LYS A 126 18.00 -6.61 7.75
C LYS A 126 18.41 -5.14 7.84
N SER A 127 19.58 -4.80 7.29
CA SER A 127 20.06 -3.41 7.25
C SER A 127 19.13 -2.51 6.44
N LEU A 128 18.61 -2.97 5.30
CA LEU A 128 17.65 -2.21 4.48
C LEU A 128 16.30 -2.04 5.20
N VAL A 129 15.83 -3.04 5.93
CA VAL A 129 14.61 -2.94 6.75
C VAL A 129 14.79 -1.91 7.88
N GLN A 130 15.91 -1.92 8.59
CA GLN A 130 16.21 -0.91 9.60
C GLN A 130 16.26 0.49 9.00
N GLN A 131 17.00 0.67 7.90
CA GLN A 131 17.07 1.95 7.19
C GLN A 131 15.68 2.43 6.74
N THR A 132 14.82 1.52 6.28
CA THR A 132 13.43 1.84 5.90
C THR A 132 12.66 2.44 7.09
N LEU A 133 12.77 1.85 8.27
CA LEU A 133 12.08 2.33 9.47
C LEU A 133 12.67 3.66 9.98
N GLU A 134 13.99 3.85 9.89
CA GLU A 134 14.63 5.14 10.19
C GLU A 134 14.13 6.25 9.27
N LYS A 135 14.07 5.99 7.96
CA LYS A 135 13.59 6.96 6.98
C LYS A 135 12.09 7.24 7.12
N LEU A 136 11.30 6.23 7.49
CA LEU A 136 9.89 6.43 7.81
C LEU A 136 9.71 7.32 9.04
N TYR A 137 10.46 7.05 10.13
CA TYR A 137 10.48 7.90 11.30
C TYR A 137 10.84 9.36 10.95
N GLN A 138 11.94 9.56 10.19
CA GLN A 138 12.36 10.88 9.74
C GLN A 138 11.26 11.59 8.95
N LEU A 139 10.61 10.89 8.02
CA LEU A 139 9.50 11.43 7.23
C LEU A 139 8.35 11.87 8.13
N GLN A 140 7.91 10.99 9.04
CA GLN A 140 6.79 11.27 9.94
C GLN A 140 7.06 12.42 10.91
N VAL A 141 8.28 12.49 11.49
CA VAL A 141 8.63 13.55 12.43
C VAL A 141 8.87 14.89 11.72
N GLN A 142 9.60 14.89 10.60
CA GLN A 142 9.93 16.13 9.90
C GLN A 142 8.72 16.79 9.23
N THR A 143 7.70 16.01 8.87
CA THR A 143 6.45 16.53 8.28
C THR A 143 5.43 16.95 9.31
N GLN A 144 5.66 16.70 10.61
CA GLN A 144 4.72 17.05 11.66
C GLN A 144 4.38 18.54 11.65
N GLY A 145 3.07 18.85 11.55
CA GLY A 145 2.56 20.22 11.49
C GLY A 145 2.84 20.98 10.17
N LYS A 146 3.42 20.34 9.16
CA LYS A 146 3.76 20.98 7.87
C LYS A 146 2.85 20.57 6.72
N ILE A 147 2.12 19.47 6.87
CA ILE A 147 1.21 18.97 5.84
C ILE A 147 -0.17 19.62 5.97
N ASP A 148 -0.65 20.14 4.86
CA ASP A 148 -2.05 20.52 4.68
C ASP A 148 -2.82 19.31 4.12
N PHE A 149 -3.46 18.55 5.00
CA PHE A 149 -4.20 17.35 4.64
C PHE A 149 -5.48 17.62 3.82
N SER A 150 -5.94 18.88 3.71
CA SER A 150 -7.05 19.23 2.79
C SER A 150 -6.68 19.07 1.30
N LYS A 151 -5.37 18.88 0.99
CA LYS A 151 -4.85 18.64 -0.35
C LYS A 151 -4.74 17.15 -0.73
N THR A 152 -5.21 16.24 0.13
CA THR A 152 -5.29 14.82 -0.21
C THR A 152 -6.45 14.53 -1.15
N PHE A 153 -6.31 13.57 -2.06
CA PHE A 153 -7.35 13.33 -3.06
C PHE A 153 -8.45 12.34 -2.61
N GLU A 154 -8.16 11.48 -1.62
CA GLU A 154 -9.15 10.51 -1.13
C GLU A 154 -9.77 10.95 0.20
N TYR A 155 -8.98 10.98 1.27
CA TYR A 155 -9.39 11.30 2.63
C TYR A 155 -8.34 12.16 3.31
N GLU A 156 -8.78 13.17 4.06
CA GLU A 156 -7.87 13.99 4.86
C GLU A 156 -7.25 13.23 6.02
N SER A 157 -8.03 12.34 6.64
CA SER A 157 -7.60 11.53 7.77
C SER A 157 -8.18 10.12 7.73
N TYR A 158 -7.49 9.22 8.42
CA TYR A 158 -7.93 7.84 8.66
C TYR A 158 -8.86 7.79 9.87
N ASP A 159 -10.01 8.46 9.73
CA ASP A 159 -11.10 8.57 10.70
C ASP A 159 -12.18 7.49 10.49
N GLU A 160 -13.39 7.74 11.01
CA GLU A 160 -14.51 6.79 10.88
C GLU A 160 -14.78 6.39 9.43
N LEU A 161 -14.73 7.31 8.45
CA LEU A 161 -15.15 7.04 7.07
C LEU A 161 -14.24 6.01 6.37
N PRO A 162 -12.92 6.21 6.22
CA PRO A 162 -12.06 5.23 5.58
C PRO A 162 -11.92 3.93 6.39
N VAL A 163 -11.97 3.99 7.73
CA VAL A 163 -11.94 2.78 8.57
C VAL A 163 -13.18 1.93 8.33
N ILE A 164 -14.37 2.53 8.35
CA ILE A 164 -15.63 1.81 8.05
C ILE A 164 -15.63 1.29 6.61
N HIS A 165 -15.14 2.06 5.64
CA HIS A 165 -14.99 1.59 4.26
C HIS A 165 -14.12 0.31 4.18
N ASP A 166 -12.96 0.30 4.82
CA ASP A 166 -12.07 -0.86 4.83
C ASP A 166 -12.71 -2.08 5.53
N LEU A 167 -13.44 -1.88 6.64
CA LEU A 167 -14.17 -2.94 7.34
C LEU A 167 -15.32 -3.51 6.49
N TYR A 168 -16.06 -2.65 5.76
CA TYR A 168 -17.07 -3.10 4.81
C TYR A 168 -16.44 -3.83 3.62
N TYR A 169 -15.25 -3.42 3.20
CA TYR A 169 -14.53 -4.10 2.14
C TYR A 169 -14.22 -5.56 2.52
N PHE A 170 -13.72 -5.77 3.75
CA PHE A 170 -13.56 -7.11 4.33
C PHE A 170 -14.90 -7.87 4.40
N LYS A 171 -15.93 -7.23 4.98
CA LYS A 171 -17.25 -7.87 5.10
C LYS A 171 -17.79 -8.29 3.74
N ASN A 172 -17.83 -7.39 2.77
CA ASN A 172 -18.47 -7.62 1.48
C ASN A 172 -17.70 -8.61 0.59
N PHE A 173 -16.36 -8.54 0.59
CA PHE A 173 -15.55 -9.34 -0.32
C PHE A 173 -14.92 -10.59 0.31
N VAL A 174 -15.06 -10.77 1.62
CA VAL A 174 -14.64 -12.00 2.30
C VAL A 174 -15.82 -12.64 3.02
N ALA A 175 -16.38 -12.00 4.03
CA ALA A 175 -17.41 -12.62 4.85
C ALA A 175 -18.66 -12.99 4.05
N ASP A 176 -19.19 -12.06 3.23
CA ASP A 176 -20.39 -12.28 2.42
C ASP A 176 -20.12 -13.24 1.24
N VAL A 177 -18.97 -13.09 0.56
CA VAL A 177 -18.60 -13.96 -0.56
C VAL A 177 -18.40 -15.42 -0.12
N LEU A 178 -17.84 -15.64 1.07
CA LEU A 178 -17.65 -16.95 1.66
C LEU A 178 -18.90 -17.46 2.41
N GLU A 179 -19.99 -16.70 2.40
CA GLU A 179 -21.26 -17.04 3.05
C GLU A 179 -21.10 -17.39 4.54
N LEU A 180 -20.24 -16.58 5.25
CA LEU A 180 -20.01 -16.77 6.68
C LEU A 180 -21.21 -16.31 7.50
N GLU A 181 -21.45 -16.98 8.62
CA GLU A 181 -22.60 -16.71 9.48
C GLU A 181 -22.30 -15.67 10.54
N TYR A 182 -23.06 -14.58 10.56
CA TYR A 182 -22.95 -13.53 11.56
C TYR A 182 -24.25 -12.75 11.76
N ASN A 183 -24.40 -12.13 12.92
CA ASN A 183 -25.47 -11.18 13.16
C ASN A 183 -25.08 -9.79 12.62
N LYS A 184 -25.73 -9.37 11.54
CA LYS A 184 -25.42 -8.12 10.83
C LYS A 184 -25.40 -6.90 11.76
N SER A 185 -26.43 -6.76 12.60
CA SER A 185 -26.54 -5.60 13.50
C SER A 185 -25.41 -5.55 14.54
N LYS A 186 -25.03 -6.72 15.09
CA LYS A 186 -23.93 -6.82 16.07
C LYS A 186 -22.60 -6.51 15.41
N LEU A 187 -22.28 -7.15 14.27
CA LEU A 187 -21.04 -6.93 13.55
C LEU A 187 -20.85 -5.44 13.17
N LEU A 188 -21.90 -4.77 12.68
CA LEU A 188 -21.81 -3.37 12.33
C LEU A 188 -21.65 -2.43 13.53
N LYS A 189 -22.16 -2.81 14.71
CA LYS A 189 -21.88 -2.08 15.95
C LYS A 189 -20.43 -2.26 16.38
N GLU A 190 -19.88 -3.45 16.26
CA GLU A 190 -18.46 -3.71 16.52
C GLU A 190 -17.55 -2.92 15.56
N PHE A 191 -17.93 -2.82 14.28
CA PHE A 191 -17.21 -1.99 13.30
C PHE A 191 -17.16 -0.52 13.71
N LYS A 192 -18.26 0.03 14.23
CA LYS A 192 -18.27 1.39 14.76
C LYS A 192 -17.34 1.55 15.98
N HIS A 193 -17.31 0.56 16.87
CA HIS A 193 -16.39 0.59 18.02
C HIS A 193 -14.92 0.52 17.56
N ILE A 194 -14.63 -0.31 16.53
CA ILE A 194 -13.29 -0.39 15.94
C ILE A 194 -12.92 0.95 15.29
N ALA A 195 -13.84 1.58 14.55
CA ALA A 195 -13.57 2.88 13.94
C ALA A 195 -13.25 3.95 14.99
N ALA A 196 -14.04 4.04 16.06
CA ALA A 196 -13.78 4.96 17.17
C ALA A 196 -12.44 4.65 17.88
N LEU A 197 -12.08 3.37 18.04
CA LEU A 197 -10.79 2.97 18.59
C LEU A 197 -9.64 3.45 17.71
N ILE A 198 -9.70 3.22 16.39
CA ILE A 198 -8.64 3.61 15.45
C ILE A 198 -8.50 5.13 15.37
N GLU A 199 -9.61 5.87 15.27
CA GLU A 199 -9.63 7.34 15.24
C GLU A 199 -9.03 7.96 16.51
N GLY A 200 -9.23 7.31 17.66
CA GLY A 200 -8.68 7.76 18.96
C GLY A 200 -7.19 7.48 19.16
N LEU A 201 -6.53 6.71 18.28
CA LEU A 201 -5.13 6.37 18.45
C LEU A 201 -4.19 7.58 18.30
N GLN A 202 -3.16 7.60 19.15
CA GLN A 202 -2.08 8.57 19.10
C GLN A 202 -0.72 7.85 19.11
N PRO A 203 0.36 8.50 18.67
CA PRO A 203 0.40 9.77 17.94
C PRO A 203 -0.09 9.63 16.50
N THR A 204 -0.60 10.74 15.93
CA THR A 204 -0.98 10.81 14.53
C THR A 204 -0.05 11.73 13.74
N GLY A 205 0.11 11.46 12.45
CA GLY A 205 0.89 12.24 11.51
C GLY A 205 0.61 11.75 10.09
N ILE A 206 1.57 11.88 9.19
CA ILE A 206 1.42 11.31 7.86
C ILE A 206 1.42 9.77 7.94
N MET A 207 0.44 9.19 7.27
CA MET A 207 0.28 7.76 7.04
C MET A 207 0.28 7.54 5.52
N ILE A 208 1.30 6.86 4.99
CA ILE A 208 1.45 6.60 3.54
C ILE A 208 0.39 5.62 3.04
N ARG A 209 -0.15 4.78 3.93
CA ARG A 209 -1.18 3.76 3.71
C ARG A 209 -0.69 2.53 2.93
N ASP A 210 -0.10 2.71 1.74
CA ASP A 210 0.46 1.62 0.94
C ASP A 210 1.98 1.42 1.16
N PHE A 211 2.42 1.60 2.41
CA PHE A 211 3.81 1.44 2.79
C PHE A 211 4.19 -0.05 2.85
N GLN A 212 4.74 -0.54 1.74
CA GLN A 212 5.10 -1.94 1.53
C GLN A 212 6.45 -2.04 0.82
N ALA A 213 7.15 -3.17 0.98
CA ALA A 213 8.47 -3.39 0.41
C ALA A 213 8.53 -3.21 -1.13
N ARG A 214 7.43 -3.39 -1.85
CA ARG A 214 7.35 -3.14 -3.30
C ARG A 214 7.37 -1.65 -3.67
N ASN A 215 7.05 -0.77 -2.72
CA ASN A 215 7.01 0.68 -2.87
C ASN A 215 8.25 1.36 -2.23
N ILE A 216 9.28 0.57 -1.93
CA ILE A 216 10.56 1.01 -1.41
C ILE A 216 11.63 0.65 -2.43
N MET A 217 12.21 1.68 -3.05
CA MET A 217 13.29 1.54 -4.02
C MET A 217 14.63 1.47 -3.31
N VAL A 218 15.55 0.69 -3.86
CA VAL A 218 16.92 0.57 -3.36
C VAL A 218 17.88 0.90 -4.51
N ASN A 219 18.74 1.90 -4.28
CA ASN A 219 19.73 2.31 -5.26
C ASN A 219 21.02 1.48 -5.16
N GLU A 220 22.00 1.78 -6.02
CA GLU A 220 23.28 1.08 -6.10
C GLU A 220 24.15 1.27 -4.84
N ASN A 221 23.88 2.31 -4.05
CA ASN A 221 24.56 2.60 -2.79
C ASN A 221 23.86 1.94 -1.58
N ASN A 222 22.86 1.10 -1.81
CA ASN A 222 22.00 0.52 -0.77
C ASN A 222 21.22 1.56 0.06
N GLU A 223 20.84 2.67 -0.58
CA GLU A 223 19.97 3.67 0.04
C GLU A 223 18.52 3.41 -0.33
N VAL A 224 17.62 3.50 0.66
CA VAL A 224 16.17 3.32 0.43
C VAL A 224 15.48 4.65 0.16
N SER A 225 14.50 4.62 -0.74
CA SER A 225 13.63 5.74 -1.08
C SER A 225 12.19 5.26 -1.26
N PHE A 226 11.22 6.12 -0.97
CA PHE A 226 9.80 5.80 -0.97
C PHE A 226 9.11 6.31 -2.22
N ILE A 227 8.23 5.48 -2.78
CA ILE A 227 7.37 5.81 -3.92
C ILE A 227 5.92 5.46 -3.56
N ASP A 228 4.97 5.88 -4.40
CA ASP A 228 3.55 5.50 -4.30
C ASP A 228 2.84 6.06 -3.05
N TYR A 229 3.15 7.32 -2.69
CA TYR A 229 2.62 7.99 -1.49
C TYR A 229 1.46 8.97 -1.75
N GLN A 230 0.87 9.00 -2.94
CA GLN A 230 -0.25 9.90 -3.26
C GLN A 230 -1.52 9.61 -2.47
N SER A 231 -1.70 8.40 -1.95
CA SER A 231 -2.82 8.05 -1.07
C SER A 231 -2.55 8.35 0.41
N ALA A 232 -1.46 9.08 0.71
CA ALA A 232 -1.14 9.44 2.09
C ALA A 232 -2.18 10.39 2.67
N MET A 233 -2.47 10.22 3.96
CA MET A 233 -3.42 10.99 4.74
C MET A 233 -2.94 11.11 6.18
N LYS A 234 -3.65 11.85 7.03
CA LYS A 234 -3.38 11.86 8.47
C LYS A 234 -3.86 10.55 9.09
N GLY A 235 -3.03 9.91 9.90
CA GLY A 235 -3.41 8.67 10.58
C GLY A 235 -2.44 8.26 11.67
N PRO A 236 -2.67 7.11 12.33
CA PRO A 236 -1.76 6.59 13.35
C PRO A 236 -0.38 6.29 12.76
N LEU A 237 0.70 6.79 13.37
CA LEU A 237 2.07 6.59 12.87
C LEU A 237 2.44 5.12 12.74
N MET A 238 1.92 4.28 13.63
CA MET A 238 2.19 2.84 13.63
C MET A 238 1.60 2.11 12.41
N TYR A 239 0.66 2.71 11.68
CA TYR A 239 0.00 2.02 10.56
C TYR A 239 0.98 1.58 9.47
N ASP A 240 1.90 2.46 9.06
CA ASP A 240 2.88 2.15 8.02
C ASP A 240 3.91 1.14 8.50
N VAL A 241 4.33 1.21 9.77
CA VAL A 241 5.23 0.21 10.39
C VAL A 241 4.59 -1.18 10.36
N ILE A 242 3.33 -1.29 10.76
CA ILE A 242 2.58 -2.55 10.71
C ILE A 242 2.35 -3.01 9.26
N SER A 243 1.99 -2.10 8.37
CA SER A 243 1.81 -2.39 6.94
C SER A 243 3.07 -2.98 6.32
N PHE A 244 4.23 -2.47 6.70
CA PHE A 244 5.53 -2.90 6.21
C PHE A 244 6.00 -4.23 6.82
N LEU A 245 5.96 -4.35 8.14
CA LEU A 245 6.51 -5.53 8.84
C LEU A 245 5.61 -6.78 8.73
N PHE A 246 4.29 -6.59 8.68
CA PHE A 246 3.32 -7.69 8.68
C PHE A 246 2.74 -8.01 7.29
N GLN A 247 3.34 -7.51 6.22
CA GLN A 247 2.93 -7.84 4.85
C GLN A 247 3.12 -9.33 4.56
N ALA A 248 2.11 -9.96 3.96
CA ALA A 248 2.09 -11.42 3.75
C ALA A 248 3.26 -11.92 2.88
N LYS A 249 3.72 -11.11 1.92
CA LYS A 249 4.75 -11.51 0.95
C LYS A 249 6.17 -11.52 1.53
N ALA A 250 6.48 -10.66 2.49
CA ALA A 250 7.81 -10.62 3.12
C ALA A 250 8.01 -11.75 4.14
N ASP A 251 6.91 -12.23 4.74
CA ASP A 251 6.86 -13.35 5.68
C ASP A 251 7.99 -13.34 6.74
N PHE A 252 8.24 -12.16 7.32
CA PHE A 252 9.26 -12.00 8.35
C PHE A 252 8.95 -12.85 9.59
N PRO A 253 9.97 -13.49 10.23
CA PRO A 253 9.80 -14.17 11.51
C PRO A 253 9.27 -13.23 12.60
N GLU A 254 8.49 -13.76 13.56
CA GLU A 254 7.89 -12.94 14.64
C GLU A 254 8.94 -12.22 15.49
N ASP A 255 10.04 -12.89 15.84
CA ASP A 255 11.12 -12.28 16.61
C ASP A 255 11.72 -11.07 15.88
N PHE A 256 11.91 -11.18 14.57
CA PHE A 256 12.42 -10.06 13.76
C PHE A 256 11.40 -8.91 13.65
N LYS A 257 10.12 -9.22 13.52
CA LYS A 257 9.07 -8.18 13.54
C LYS A 257 9.06 -7.41 14.85
N ASN A 258 9.15 -8.15 15.98
CA ASN A 258 9.19 -7.55 17.32
C ASN A 258 10.45 -6.71 17.53
N GLU A 259 11.62 -7.18 17.08
CA GLU A 259 12.88 -6.43 17.09
C GLU A 259 12.73 -5.12 16.29
N MET A 260 12.14 -5.15 15.12
CA MET A 260 11.97 -3.99 14.26
C MET A 260 10.88 -3.02 14.75
N LEU A 261 9.83 -3.53 15.40
CA LEU A 261 8.85 -2.69 16.11
C LEU A 261 9.50 -1.92 17.23
N GLU A 262 10.27 -2.62 18.07
CA GLU A 262 11.03 -2.01 19.16
C GLU A 262 12.03 -0.97 18.62
N PHE A 263 12.78 -1.33 17.59
CA PHE A 263 13.73 -0.43 16.93
C PHE A 263 13.05 0.87 16.48
N TYR A 264 11.87 0.80 15.85
CA TYR A 264 11.14 2.00 15.42
C TYR A 264 10.66 2.83 16.60
N ILE A 265 10.05 2.20 17.63
CA ILE A 265 9.50 2.91 18.79
C ILE A 265 10.61 3.61 19.57
N GLN A 266 11.79 3.00 19.69
CA GLN A 266 12.91 3.56 20.45
C GLN A 266 13.55 4.79 19.78
N GLN A 267 13.23 5.10 18.53
CA GLN A 267 13.70 6.33 17.90
C GLN A 267 13.03 7.60 18.46
N PHE A 268 11.90 7.46 19.15
CA PHE A 268 11.24 8.60 19.80
C PHE A 268 11.86 8.84 21.18
N ASP A 269 12.12 10.11 21.54
CA ASP A 269 12.67 10.47 22.85
C ASP A 269 11.61 10.49 23.95
N ASP A 270 10.39 10.93 23.62
CA ASP A 270 9.28 11.11 24.56
C ASP A 270 8.68 9.77 24.99
N GLN A 271 8.68 9.50 26.29
CA GLN A 271 8.14 8.25 26.88
C GLN A 271 6.63 8.13 26.69
N GLU A 272 5.88 9.24 26.76
CA GLU A 272 4.43 9.20 26.54
C GLU A 272 4.11 8.80 25.09
N VAL A 273 4.87 9.33 24.13
CA VAL A 273 4.78 8.94 22.71
C VAL A 273 5.07 7.45 22.54
N LYS A 274 6.11 6.92 23.18
CA LYS A 274 6.42 5.47 23.13
C LYS A 274 5.28 4.62 23.67
N ILE A 275 4.69 5.01 24.81
CA ILE A 275 3.54 4.30 25.39
C ILE A 275 2.36 4.30 24.41
N GLN A 276 2.06 5.43 23.81
CA GLN A 276 0.98 5.57 22.82
C GLN A 276 1.24 4.70 21.58
N LEU A 277 2.48 4.66 21.07
CA LEU A 277 2.87 3.80 19.97
C LEU A 277 2.68 2.31 20.32
N TYR A 278 3.11 1.85 21.49
CA TYR A 278 2.87 0.47 21.93
C TYR A 278 1.37 0.14 21.99
N HIS A 279 0.55 1.06 22.53
CA HIS A 279 -0.90 0.87 22.60
C HIS A 279 -1.54 0.79 21.22
N SER A 280 -0.99 1.43 20.23
CA SER A 280 -1.53 1.43 18.85
C SER A 280 -1.19 0.18 18.04
N VAL A 281 -0.14 -0.60 18.43
CA VAL A 281 0.33 -1.77 17.66
C VAL A 281 -0.80 -2.76 17.35
N ARG A 282 -1.49 -3.26 18.38
CA ARG A 282 -2.48 -4.33 18.22
C ARG A 282 -3.76 -3.85 17.51
N PRO A 283 -4.36 -2.70 17.85
CA PRO A 283 -5.50 -2.17 17.10
C PRO A 283 -5.20 -1.94 15.62
N VAL A 284 -4.05 -1.33 15.31
CA VAL A 284 -3.63 -1.09 13.93
C VAL A 284 -3.36 -2.41 13.19
N GLN A 285 -2.74 -3.39 13.85
CA GLN A 285 -2.49 -4.71 13.27
C GLN A 285 -3.80 -5.41 12.88
N MET A 286 -4.81 -5.40 13.77
CA MET A 286 -6.15 -5.91 13.49
C MET A 286 -6.75 -5.22 12.26
N MET A 287 -6.75 -3.89 12.27
CA MET A 287 -7.34 -3.11 11.18
C MET A 287 -6.64 -3.39 9.84
N ARG A 288 -5.30 -3.44 9.86
CA ARG A 288 -4.52 -3.72 8.65
C ARG A 288 -4.76 -5.12 8.11
N PHE A 289 -4.89 -6.13 8.96
CA PHE A 289 -5.20 -7.48 8.52
C PHE A 289 -6.59 -7.58 7.88
N LEU A 290 -7.60 -6.92 8.46
CA LEU A 290 -8.95 -6.89 7.89
C LEU A 290 -8.97 -6.16 6.53
N GLN A 291 -8.34 -5.00 6.44
CA GLN A 291 -8.23 -4.21 5.22
C GLN A 291 -7.55 -4.99 4.08
N VAL A 292 -6.41 -5.64 4.37
CA VAL A 292 -5.66 -6.43 3.39
C VAL A 292 -6.46 -7.66 2.95
N LEU A 293 -7.15 -8.35 3.88
CA LEU A 293 -8.03 -9.46 3.54
C LEU A 293 -9.17 -9.04 2.61
N GLY A 294 -9.78 -7.88 2.86
CA GLY A 294 -10.79 -7.31 1.96
C GLY A 294 -10.24 -7.14 0.54
N ALA A 295 -9.04 -6.57 0.42
CA ALA A 295 -8.37 -6.39 -0.87
C ALA A 295 -8.03 -7.73 -1.55
N TYR A 296 -7.58 -8.73 -0.79
CA TYR A 296 -7.32 -10.07 -1.32
C TYR A 296 -8.61 -10.79 -1.72
N GLY A 297 -9.70 -10.63 -0.94
CA GLY A 297 -11.02 -11.14 -1.28
C GLY A 297 -11.52 -10.58 -2.60
N PHE A 298 -11.50 -9.25 -2.77
CA PHE A 298 -11.92 -8.62 -4.01
C PHE A 298 -11.07 -9.09 -5.22
N ARG A 299 -9.74 -9.01 -5.10
CA ARG A 299 -8.85 -9.35 -6.21
C ARG A 299 -8.75 -10.86 -6.47
N GLY A 300 -8.78 -11.68 -5.42
CA GLY A 300 -8.69 -13.13 -5.50
C GLY A 300 -10.03 -13.80 -5.81
N LEU A 301 -11.08 -13.53 -5.02
CA LEU A 301 -12.36 -14.23 -5.15
C LEU A 301 -13.25 -13.63 -6.25
N ILE A 302 -13.29 -12.29 -6.38
CA ILE A 302 -14.15 -11.63 -7.37
C ILE A 302 -13.44 -11.47 -8.72
N GLN A 303 -12.23 -10.87 -8.73
CA GLN A 303 -11.46 -10.68 -9.97
C GLN A 303 -10.68 -11.94 -10.40
N ARG A 304 -10.59 -12.96 -9.57
CA ARG A 304 -9.94 -14.26 -9.83
C ARG A 304 -8.48 -14.16 -10.25
N LYS A 305 -7.75 -13.18 -9.71
CA LYS A 305 -6.32 -13.02 -9.95
C LYS A 305 -5.54 -14.03 -9.10
N GLN A 306 -4.97 -15.05 -9.71
CA GLN A 306 -4.34 -16.20 -9.03
C GLN A 306 -3.29 -15.82 -7.99
N HIS A 307 -2.45 -14.81 -8.26
CA HIS A 307 -1.41 -14.40 -7.32
C HIS A 307 -1.95 -13.84 -5.99
N PHE A 308 -3.24 -13.38 -5.96
CA PHE A 308 -3.89 -12.97 -4.71
C PHE A 308 -4.43 -14.13 -3.89
N MET A 309 -4.56 -15.31 -4.46
CA MET A 309 -5.07 -16.49 -3.73
C MET A 309 -4.09 -17.00 -2.68
N ALA A 310 -2.80 -17.08 -3.00
CA ALA A 310 -1.77 -17.41 -2.01
C ALA A 310 -1.73 -16.37 -0.87
N SER A 311 -1.89 -15.09 -1.23
CA SER A 311 -1.96 -13.98 -0.27
C SER A 311 -3.22 -14.06 0.61
N LEU A 312 -4.38 -14.46 0.05
CA LEU A 312 -5.61 -14.66 0.82
C LEU A 312 -5.42 -15.73 1.90
N LYS A 313 -4.86 -16.89 1.53
CA LYS A 313 -4.59 -17.98 2.47
C LYS A 313 -3.68 -17.52 3.63
N LYS A 314 -2.59 -16.82 3.30
CA LYS A 314 -1.67 -16.28 4.32
C LYS A 314 -2.35 -15.21 5.17
N GLY A 315 -3.16 -14.34 4.56
CA GLY A 315 -3.95 -13.33 5.28
C GLY A 315 -4.93 -13.94 6.27
N ILE A 316 -5.61 -15.03 5.90
CA ILE A 316 -6.49 -15.79 6.81
C ILE A 316 -5.67 -16.34 7.99
N GLN A 317 -4.52 -16.95 7.75
CA GLN A 317 -3.64 -17.45 8.82
C GLN A 317 -3.19 -16.32 9.76
N ASN A 318 -2.83 -15.17 9.22
CA ASN A 318 -2.38 -14.02 10.00
C ASN A 318 -3.50 -13.49 10.91
N ILE A 319 -4.72 -13.27 10.39
CA ILE A 319 -5.82 -12.73 11.21
C ILE A 319 -6.33 -13.75 12.24
N THR A 320 -6.38 -15.04 11.91
CA THR A 320 -6.82 -16.07 12.87
C THR A 320 -5.80 -16.26 13.99
N GLY A 321 -4.51 -16.29 13.66
CA GLY A 321 -3.44 -16.33 14.67
C GLY A 321 -3.43 -15.08 15.56
N PHE A 322 -3.63 -13.90 14.96
CA PHE A 322 -3.75 -12.64 15.68
C PHE A 322 -4.95 -12.64 16.64
N ALA A 323 -6.13 -13.02 16.17
CA ALA A 323 -7.35 -13.03 16.97
C ALA A 323 -7.24 -13.99 18.18
N ALA A 324 -6.60 -15.14 18.00
CA ALA A 324 -6.36 -16.09 19.09
C ALA A 324 -5.35 -15.58 20.14
N ALA A 325 -4.43 -14.68 19.77
CA ALA A 325 -3.38 -14.16 20.63
C ALA A 325 -3.67 -12.78 21.25
N TRP A 326 -4.77 -12.13 20.88
CA TRP A 326 -5.12 -10.79 21.34
C TRP A 326 -6.29 -10.82 22.33
N ASP A 327 -6.03 -10.66 23.62
CA ASP A 327 -7.04 -10.75 24.69
C ASP A 327 -8.23 -9.80 24.52
N GLN A 328 -8.03 -8.63 23.85
CA GLN A 328 -9.11 -7.69 23.61
C GLN A 328 -10.05 -8.12 22.47
N MET A 329 -9.73 -9.19 21.72
CA MET A 329 -10.62 -9.73 20.70
C MET A 329 -12.00 -10.11 21.25
N LYS A 330 -12.07 -10.50 22.52
CA LYS A 330 -13.32 -10.75 23.27
C LYS A 330 -14.29 -9.57 23.31
N ASN A 331 -13.82 -8.35 23.07
CA ASN A 331 -14.67 -7.16 22.96
C ASN A 331 -15.43 -7.09 21.63
N TYR A 332 -15.06 -7.94 20.66
CA TYR A 332 -15.63 -8.02 19.31
C TYR A 332 -16.10 -9.45 18.99
N PRO A 333 -17.08 -10.00 19.78
CA PRO A 333 -17.44 -11.43 19.69
C PRO A 333 -18.03 -11.83 18.35
N GLU A 334 -18.72 -10.92 17.66
CA GLU A 334 -19.29 -11.24 16.34
C GLU A 334 -18.20 -11.23 15.24
N LEU A 335 -17.24 -10.31 15.30
CA LEU A 335 -16.07 -10.30 14.42
C LEU A 335 -15.18 -11.52 14.69
N GLU A 336 -14.95 -11.87 15.95
CA GLU A 336 -14.20 -13.06 16.34
C GLU A 336 -14.83 -14.32 15.74
N LYS A 337 -16.16 -14.46 15.86
CA LYS A 337 -16.92 -15.57 15.23
C LYS A 337 -16.72 -15.62 13.71
N VAL A 338 -16.73 -14.47 13.03
CA VAL A 338 -16.46 -14.39 11.57
C VAL A 338 -15.04 -14.84 11.27
N ILE A 339 -14.05 -14.37 12.02
CA ILE A 339 -12.64 -14.74 11.82
C ILE A 339 -12.42 -16.25 12.03
N GLN A 340 -13.02 -16.84 13.06
CA GLN A 340 -12.91 -18.28 13.33
C GLN A 340 -13.48 -19.13 12.18
N GLN A 341 -14.55 -18.68 11.53
CA GLN A 341 -15.13 -19.38 10.41
C GLN A 341 -14.26 -19.37 9.14
N LEU A 342 -13.32 -18.44 8.99
CA LEU A 342 -12.42 -18.37 7.82
C LEU A 342 -11.58 -19.64 7.62
N THR A 343 -11.34 -20.41 8.68
CA THR A 343 -10.60 -21.68 8.63
C THR A 343 -11.52 -22.91 8.63
N SER A 344 -12.84 -22.71 8.56
CA SER A 344 -13.80 -23.82 8.51
C SER A 344 -13.73 -24.58 7.18
N GLU A 345 -14.15 -25.84 7.20
CA GLU A 345 -14.30 -26.66 5.99
C GLU A 345 -15.24 -26.00 4.97
N LYS A 346 -16.37 -25.42 5.45
CA LYS A 346 -17.31 -24.67 4.61
C LYS A 346 -16.63 -23.52 3.85
N ALA A 347 -15.83 -22.71 4.53
CA ALA A 347 -15.13 -21.60 3.89
C ALA A 347 -14.08 -22.10 2.89
N THR A 348 -13.34 -23.15 3.22
CA THR A 348 -12.37 -23.78 2.34
C THR A 348 -13.02 -24.31 1.06
N LEU A 349 -14.09 -25.08 1.18
CA LEU A 349 -14.85 -25.60 0.04
C LEU A 349 -15.43 -24.47 -0.83
N LYS A 350 -15.92 -23.38 -0.20
CA LYS A 350 -16.43 -22.23 -0.95
C LYS A 350 -15.33 -21.51 -1.75
N ILE A 351 -14.14 -21.37 -1.19
CA ILE A 351 -12.98 -20.83 -1.90
C ILE A 351 -12.64 -21.72 -3.11
N GLU A 352 -12.60 -23.03 -2.94
CA GLU A 352 -12.33 -23.99 -4.02
C GLU A 352 -13.42 -23.96 -5.10
N GLU A 353 -14.70 -23.89 -4.71
CA GLU A 353 -15.83 -23.74 -5.63
C GLU A 353 -15.67 -22.50 -6.52
N ILE A 354 -15.38 -21.32 -5.91
CA ILE A 354 -15.18 -20.07 -6.64
C ILE A 354 -14.01 -20.17 -7.64
N LEU A 355 -12.96 -20.89 -7.29
CA LEU A 355 -11.79 -21.07 -8.14
C LEU A 355 -12.03 -22.04 -9.29
N ASN A 356 -12.77 -23.13 -9.03
CA ASN A 356 -13.03 -24.21 -10.01
C ASN A 356 -14.14 -23.86 -11.00
N PHE A 357 -14.89 -22.78 -10.81
CA PHE A 357 -16.01 -22.37 -11.67
C PHE A 357 -15.63 -21.93 -13.10
N ASN A 358 -14.41 -22.18 -13.54
CA ASN A 358 -13.86 -21.83 -14.86
C ASN A 358 -13.40 -23.04 -15.72
N HIS A 359 -13.90 -24.23 -15.41
CA HIS A 359 -13.66 -25.40 -16.28
C HIS A 359 -14.93 -25.85 -17.00
#